data_9adf70cd67fd9b8909bc3b8729f9991a
#
_entry.id   9adf70cd67fd9b8909bc3b8729f9991a
#
_cell.length_a   1.000
_cell.length_b   1.000
_cell.length_c   1.000
_cell.angle_alpha   90.00
_cell.angle_beta   90.00
_cell.angle_gamma   90.00
#
_symmetry.space_group_name_H-M   'P 1'
#
loop_
_entity.id
_entity.type
_entity.pdbx_description
1 polymer ?
#
loop_
_entity_poly.entity_id
_entity_poly.type
_entity_poly.pdbx_seq_one_letter_code
_entity_poly.pdbx_strand_id
1 'polypeptide(L)'
;MREPTYFILAALQDEPRHGYAIITRVVELSGERVTLATGTLYQALDRLVREELVEVVRDEVVNGRARRYYALTPAGGSALRAEAVRMAAAAQVVLRVRPA
;
A
#
# COMPACT_ATOMS: atom_id res chain seq x y z
N MET A 1 -10.34 2.79 -5.43
CA MET A 1 -8.96 2.27 -5.28
C MET A 1 -8.96 0.76 -5.42
N ARG A 2 -8.05 0.24 -6.19
CA ARG A 2 -7.93 -1.22 -6.32
C ARG A 2 -7.27 -1.82 -5.09
N GLU A 3 -7.58 -3.06 -4.79
CA GLU A 3 -7.08 -3.77 -3.63
C GLU A 3 -5.54 -3.79 -3.52
N PRO A 4 -4.77 -4.07 -4.61
CA PRO A 4 -3.33 -4.01 -4.52
C PRO A 4 -2.80 -2.63 -4.12
N THR A 5 -3.35 -1.57 -4.67
CA THR A 5 -2.95 -0.20 -4.31
C THR A 5 -3.24 0.10 -2.84
N TYR A 6 -4.41 -0.32 -2.37
CA TYR A 6 -4.79 -0.17 -0.96
C TYR A 6 -3.75 -0.80 -0.04
N PHE A 7 -3.34 -2.03 -0.32
CA PHE A 7 -2.36 -2.73 0.51
C PHE A 7 -0.94 -2.20 0.37
N ILE A 8 -0.57 -1.64 -0.79
CA ILE A 8 0.72 -0.95 -0.93
C ILE A 8 0.76 0.26 0.00
N LEU A 9 -0.29 1.08 -0.01
CA LEU A 9 -0.36 2.23 0.89
C LEU A 9 -0.39 1.79 2.35
N ALA A 10 -1.16 0.76 2.67
CA ALA A 10 -1.21 0.20 4.02
C ALA A 10 0.15 -0.30 4.50
N ALA A 11 0.94 -0.89 3.59
CA ALA A 11 2.29 -1.38 3.91
C ALA A 11 3.26 -0.25 4.28
N LEU A 12 2.95 0.99 3.87
CA LEU A 12 3.76 2.17 4.17
C LEU A 12 3.22 3.01 5.32
N GLN A 13 2.15 2.55 5.97
CA GLN A 13 1.44 3.32 6.97
C GLN A 13 2.25 3.56 8.24
N ASP A 14 3.03 2.59 8.66
CA ASP A 14 3.77 2.63 9.93
C ASP A 14 5.21 3.11 9.76
N GLU A 15 5.87 2.81 8.65
CA GLU A 15 7.26 3.19 8.41
C GLU A 15 7.60 3.15 6.92
N PRO A 16 8.66 3.87 6.50
CA PRO A 16 9.16 3.74 5.13
C PRO A 16 9.67 2.33 4.86
N ARG A 17 9.49 1.87 3.63
CA ARG A 17 9.96 0.54 3.20
C ARG A 17 10.51 0.59 1.79
N HIS A 18 11.51 -0.26 1.51
CA HIS A 18 11.95 -0.50 0.14
C HIS A 18 11.03 -1.52 -0.55
N GLY A 19 11.15 -1.64 -1.88
CA GLY A 19 10.20 -2.43 -2.68
C GLY A 19 10.01 -3.87 -2.21
N TYR A 20 11.10 -4.56 -1.88
CA TYR A 20 11.00 -5.95 -1.44
C TYR A 20 10.23 -6.08 -0.12
N ALA A 21 10.49 -5.17 0.81
CA ALA A 21 9.77 -5.15 2.09
C ALA A 21 8.30 -4.80 1.90
N ILE A 22 7.98 -3.95 0.91
CA ILE A 22 6.58 -3.64 0.57
C ILE A 22 5.87 -4.91 0.08
N ILE A 23 6.48 -5.66 -0.82
CA ILE A 23 5.90 -6.90 -1.35
C ILE A 23 5.58 -7.87 -0.22
N THR A 24 6.54 -8.08 0.68
CA THR A 24 6.37 -8.97 1.83
C THR A 24 5.25 -8.49 2.76
N ARG A 25 5.22 -7.19 3.04
CA ARG A 25 4.21 -6.62 3.94
C ARG A 25 2.82 -6.68 3.35
N VAL A 26 2.69 -6.49 2.04
CA VAL A 26 1.40 -6.60 1.34
C VAL A 26 0.84 -8.02 1.47
N VAL A 27 1.68 -9.03 1.32
CA VAL A 27 1.26 -10.44 1.51
C VAL A 27 0.72 -10.65 2.93
N GLU A 28 1.46 -10.19 3.93
CA GLU A 28 1.05 -10.31 5.34
C GLU A 28 -0.28 -9.60 5.61
N LEU A 29 -0.39 -8.34 5.22
CA LEU A 29 -1.57 -7.53 5.50
C LEU A 29 -2.82 -8.01 4.78
N SER A 30 -2.67 -8.59 3.60
CA SER A 30 -3.79 -9.07 2.79
C SER A 30 -4.21 -10.51 3.13
N GLY A 31 -3.56 -11.15 4.10
CA GLY A 31 -3.82 -12.56 4.39
C GLY A 31 -3.48 -13.45 3.20
N GLU A 32 -2.38 -13.14 2.54
CA GLU A 32 -1.87 -13.87 1.36
C GLU A 32 -2.75 -13.73 0.10
N ARG A 33 -3.74 -12.85 0.12
CA ARG A 33 -4.62 -12.65 -1.03
C ARG A 33 -3.96 -11.85 -2.14
N VAL A 34 -3.06 -10.93 -1.79
CA VAL A 34 -2.39 -10.06 -2.76
C VAL A 34 -0.91 -10.38 -2.79
N THR A 35 -0.44 -10.81 -3.95
CA THR A 35 0.98 -11.01 -4.24
C THR A 35 1.34 -10.12 -5.42
N LEU A 36 2.48 -9.44 -5.33
CA LEU A 36 2.91 -8.49 -6.35
C LEU A 36 4.22 -8.94 -6.96
N ALA A 37 4.24 -9.00 -8.29
CA ALA A 37 5.49 -9.12 -9.02
C ALA A 37 6.25 -7.80 -8.90
N THR A 38 7.57 -7.87 -8.92
CA THR A 38 8.45 -6.70 -8.78
C THR A 38 8.10 -5.60 -9.78
N GLY A 39 7.95 -5.94 -11.06
CA GLY A 39 7.60 -4.96 -12.10
C GLY A 39 6.25 -4.27 -11.85
N THR A 40 5.26 -5.03 -11.44
CA THR A 40 3.94 -4.50 -11.11
C THR A 40 4.00 -3.54 -9.94
N LEU A 41 4.78 -3.88 -8.90
CA LEU A 41 4.98 -3.01 -7.75
C LEU A 41 5.60 -1.67 -8.16
N TYR A 42 6.70 -1.72 -8.93
CA TYR A 42 7.39 -0.48 -9.29
C TYR A 42 6.57 0.39 -10.22
N GLN A 43 5.75 -0.18 -11.11
CA GLN A 43 4.80 0.60 -11.90
C GLN A 43 3.78 1.30 -10.99
N ALA A 44 3.27 0.61 -9.99
CA ALA A 44 2.34 1.19 -9.04
C ALA A 44 3.00 2.29 -8.21
N LEU A 45 4.22 2.07 -7.73
CA LEU A 45 4.96 3.07 -6.95
C LEU A 45 5.24 4.33 -7.78
N ASP A 46 5.65 4.17 -9.05
CA ASP A 46 5.89 5.31 -9.94
C ASP A 46 4.61 6.14 -10.11
N ARG A 47 3.48 5.48 -10.29
CA ARG A 47 2.19 6.15 -10.40
C ARG A 47 1.84 6.89 -9.11
N LEU A 48 2.01 6.23 -7.97
CA LEU A 48 1.68 6.82 -6.66
C LEU A 48 2.58 7.99 -6.32
N VAL A 49 3.84 7.96 -6.75
CA VAL A 49 4.75 9.11 -6.60
C VAL A 49 4.27 10.28 -7.48
N ARG A 50 3.88 10.01 -8.72
CA ARG A 50 3.34 11.06 -9.60
C ARG A 50 2.05 11.66 -9.04
N GLU A 51 1.22 10.86 -8.38
CA GLU A 51 -0.01 11.31 -7.74
C GLU A 51 0.23 11.95 -6.37
N GLU A 52 1.48 12.00 -5.94
CA GLU A 52 1.89 12.61 -4.67
C GLU A 52 1.28 11.92 -3.43
N LEU A 53 0.94 10.65 -3.55
CA LEU A 53 0.46 9.83 -2.43
C LEU A 53 1.59 9.10 -1.73
N VAL A 54 2.71 8.93 -2.43
CA VAL A 54 3.92 8.28 -1.95
C VAL A 54 5.11 9.14 -2.33
N GLU A 55 6.14 9.17 -1.50
CA GLU A 55 7.38 9.87 -1.79
C GLU A 55 8.58 8.97 -1.57
N VAL A 56 9.67 9.26 -2.29
CA VAL A 56 10.97 8.61 -2.07
C VAL A 56 11.66 9.38 -0.95
N VAL A 57 12.03 8.71 0.13
CA VAL A 57 12.61 9.36 1.31
C VAL A 57 14.11 9.15 1.43
N ARG A 58 14.64 8.08 0.86
CA ARG A 58 16.09 7.86 0.82
C ARG A 58 16.47 6.74 -0.13
N ASP A 59 17.73 6.75 -0.52
CA ASP A 59 18.39 5.65 -1.22
C ASP A 59 19.50 5.10 -0.32
N GLU A 60 19.66 3.79 -0.30
CA GLU A 60 20.72 3.11 0.43
C GLU A 60 21.42 2.09 -0.47
N VAL A 61 22.66 1.78 -0.15
CA VAL A 61 23.36 0.64 -0.74
C VAL A 61 23.58 -0.39 0.35
N VAL A 62 23.01 -1.57 0.17
CA VAL A 62 23.14 -2.68 1.11
C VAL A 62 23.68 -3.89 0.34
N ASN A 63 24.85 -4.38 0.77
CA ASN A 63 25.53 -5.50 0.11
C ASN A 63 25.68 -5.28 -1.40
N GLY A 64 26.09 -4.06 -1.81
CA GLY A 64 26.26 -3.70 -3.21
C GLY A 64 25.00 -3.44 -4.01
N ARG A 65 23.83 -3.55 -3.40
CA ARG A 65 22.54 -3.31 -4.05
C ARG A 65 21.95 -1.98 -3.63
N ALA A 66 21.48 -1.21 -4.60
CA ALA A 66 20.76 0.02 -4.34
C ALA A 66 19.34 -0.32 -3.86
N ARG A 67 18.92 0.33 -2.76
CA ARG A 67 17.56 0.24 -2.22
C ARG A 67 16.96 1.62 -2.12
N ARG A 68 15.79 1.78 -2.69
CA ARG A 68 15.03 3.02 -2.59
C ARG A 68 13.90 2.83 -1.62
N TYR A 69 13.78 3.75 -0.65
CA TYR A 69 12.76 3.69 0.39
C TYR A 69 11.64 4.67 0.07
N TYR A 70 10.43 4.19 0.23
CA TYR A 70 9.20 4.92 -0.03
C TYR A 70 8.43 5.13 1.27
N ALA A 71 7.71 6.24 1.36
CA ALA A 71 6.86 6.55 2.50
C ALA A 71 5.55 7.16 2.02
N LEU A 72 4.51 7.08 2.84
CA LEU A 72 3.28 7.82 2.57
C LEU A 72 3.54 9.31 2.75
N THR A 73 2.95 10.09 1.85
CA THR A 73 2.78 11.53 2.07
C THR A 73 1.57 11.73 2.98
N PRO A 74 1.37 12.94 3.55
CA PRO A 74 0.12 13.24 4.26
C PRO A 74 -1.12 12.99 3.40
N ALA A 75 -1.07 13.35 2.11
CA ALA A 75 -2.16 13.10 1.17
C ALA A 75 -2.39 11.59 0.98
N GLY A 76 -1.31 10.79 0.92
CA GLY A 76 -1.41 9.34 0.82
C GLY A 76 -2.08 8.72 2.03
N GLY A 77 -1.72 9.17 3.23
CA GLY A 77 -2.34 8.73 4.47
C GLY A 77 -3.82 9.05 4.52
N SER A 78 -4.19 10.28 4.10
CA SER A 78 -5.59 10.71 4.04
C SER A 78 -6.40 9.90 3.04
N ALA A 79 -5.84 9.65 1.86
CA ALA A 79 -6.51 8.86 0.83
C ALA A 79 -6.72 7.41 1.29
N LEU A 80 -5.73 6.82 1.94
CA LEU A 80 -5.83 5.47 2.48
C LEU A 80 -6.93 5.39 3.53
N ARG A 81 -6.95 6.33 4.46
CA ARG A 81 -7.95 6.36 5.53
C ARG A 81 -9.36 6.54 4.99
N ALA A 82 -9.54 7.45 4.02
CA ALA A 82 -10.84 7.66 3.38
C ALA A 82 -11.33 6.38 2.71
N GLU A 83 -10.45 5.65 2.05
CA GLU A 83 -10.79 4.39 1.42
C GLU A 83 -11.17 3.34 2.47
N ALA A 84 -10.44 3.24 3.58
CA ALA A 84 -10.76 2.32 4.66
C ALA A 84 -12.14 2.60 5.25
N VAL A 85 -12.48 3.86 5.47
CA VAL A 85 -13.79 4.27 5.97
C VAL A 85 -14.90 3.89 4.98
N ARG A 86 -14.66 4.14 3.68
CA ARG A 86 -15.62 3.77 2.63
C ARG A 86 -15.84 2.27 2.58
N MET A 87 -14.77 1.48 2.66
CA MET A 87 -14.85 0.01 2.65
C MET A 87 -15.60 -0.51 3.88
N ALA A 88 -15.35 0.06 5.04
CA ALA A 88 -16.04 -0.32 6.28
C ALA A 88 -17.54 -0.03 6.15
N ALA A 89 -17.92 1.12 5.62
CA ALA A 89 -19.32 1.48 5.40
C ALA A 89 -19.98 0.52 4.40
N ALA A 90 -19.29 0.21 3.31
CA ALA A 90 -19.81 -0.74 2.33
C ALA A 90 -20.01 -2.14 2.94
N ALA A 91 -19.08 -2.58 3.77
CA ALA A 91 -19.19 -3.86 4.46
C ALA A 91 -20.43 -3.89 5.38
N GLN A 92 -20.71 -2.78 6.07
CA GLN A 92 -21.84 -2.70 6.98
C GLN A 92 -23.18 -2.83 6.28
N VAL A 93 -23.28 -2.42 5.02
CA VAL A 93 -24.51 -2.62 4.22
C VAL A 93 -24.90 -4.09 4.19
N VAL A 94 -23.92 -4.98 4.04
CA VAL A 94 -24.15 -6.42 4.01
C VAL A 94 -24.29 -7.01 5.41
N LEU A 95 -23.41 -6.62 6.33
CA LEU A 95 -23.33 -7.19 7.67
C LEU A 95 -24.54 -6.84 8.56
N ARG A 96 -25.25 -5.76 8.25
CA ARG A 96 -26.47 -5.36 8.98
C ARG A 96 -27.68 -6.19 8.61
N VAL A 97 -27.65 -6.87 7.45
CA VAL A 97 -28.76 -7.71 7.01
C VAL A 97 -28.72 -9.03 7.75
N ARG A 98 -29.79 -9.39 8.45
CA ARG A 98 -29.86 -10.67 9.12
C ARG A 98 -30.03 -11.79 8.10
N PRO A 99 -29.32 -12.91 8.26
CA PRO A 99 -29.59 -14.08 7.44
C PRO A 99 -31.03 -14.53 7.60
N ALA A 100 -31.63 -14.96 6.50
CA ALA A 100 -33.02 -15.44 6.49
C ALA A 100 -33.16 -16.75 7.29
#